data_b1a953c2b8260c3a3bea881c576bd77c
#
_entry.id   b1a953c2b8260c3a3bea881c576bd77c
#
_cell.length_a   1.000
_cell.length_b   1.000
_cell.length_c   1.000
_cell.angle_alpha   90.00
_cell.angle_beta   90.00
_cell.angle_gamma   90.00
#
_symmetry.space_group_name_H-M   'P 1'
#
loop_
_entity.id
_entity.type
_entity.pdbx_description
1 polymer ?
#
loop_
_entity_poly.entity_id
_entity_poly.type
_entity_poly.pdbx_seq_one_letter_code
_entity_poly.pdbx_strand_id
1 'polypeptide(L)'
;MPPKETESANGLIRFVRRNQLAVSVGLAYALSWWAWIWYRLDPGNVDAPILPIGPLLAALITLAVIGGWPAIRDMLRKLVHWRVGWKWYALVLLLPAALTLTAFAINLLLGAQRVAGIEVPDAGQMAVRFAFIFLWIGLGEEPGWRGFALPRLQSRFNAEKASWILGLLWGVWHFPFIIYYNLAAGLAPMIASLVGLTLGIVGWTIVNTWLYNN
;
A
#
# COMPACT_ATOMS: atom_id res chain seq x y z
N MET A 1 45.35 -4.32 9.49
CA MET A 1 44.25 -3.43 9.02
C MET A 1 43.08 -4.32 8.60
N PRO A 2 41.87 -4.17 9.15
CA PRO A 2 40.73 -4.87 8.61
C PRO A 2 40.50 -4.43 7.15
N PRO A 3 40.03 -5.33 6.28
CA PRO A 3 39.81 -4.99 4.87
C PRO A 3 38.81 -3.84 4.75
N LYS A 4 39.05 -2.91 3.80
CA LYS A 4 38.17 -1.75 3.52
C LYS A 4 36.69 -2.14 3.26
N GLU A 5 36.45 -3.36 2.82
CA GLU A 5 35.11 -3.92 2.60
C GLU A 5 34.29 -4.09 3.89
N THR A 6 34.92 -4.46 5.00
CA THR A 6 34.22 -4.61 6.30
C THR A 6 33.83 -3.28 6.93
N GLU A 7 34.61 -2.22 6.70
CA GLU A 7 34.28 -0.86 7.14
C GLU A 7 33.13 -0.25 6.35
N SER A 8 33.10 -0.48 5.03
CA SER A 8 32.03 -0.04 4.13
C SER A 8 30.69 -0.73 4.46
N ALA A 9 30.72 -2.06 4.66
CA ALA A 9 29.55 -2.86 5.06
C ALA A 9 28.97 -2.37 6.40
N ASN A 10 29.82 -2.08 7.37
CA ASN A 10 29.41 -1.52 8.67
C ASN A 10 28.82 -0.11 8.53
N GLY A 11 29.31 0.69 7.59
CA GLY A 11 28.80 2.03 7.26
C GLY A 11 27.38 1.96 6.69
N LEU A 12 27.15 1.07 5.71
CA LEU A 12 25.85 0.86 5.09
C LEU A 12 24.81 0.37 6.10
N ILE A 13 25.15 -0.63 6.90
CA ILE A 13 24.22 -1.17 7.91
C ILE A 13 23.84 -0.07 8.92
N ARG A 14 24.80 0.74 9.37
CA ARG A 14 24.53 1.88 10.27
C ARG A 14 23.61 2.91 9.63
N PHE A 15 23.84 3.24 8.36
CA PHE A 15 22.97 4.16 7.61
C PHE A 15 21.54 3.63 7.50
N VAL A 16 21.37 2.38 7.08
CA VAL A 16 20.06 1.74 6.96
C VAL A 16 19.35 1.66 8.32
N ARG A 17 20.04 1.27 9.39
CA ARG A 17 19.50 1.24 10.75
C ARG A 17 19.00 2.59 11.22
N ARG A 18 19.72 3.67 10.90
CA ARG A 18 19.33 5.04 11.27
C ARG A 18 18.15 5.56 10.45
N ASN A 19 18.03 5.13 9.18
CA ASN A 19 17.07 5.66 8.20
C ASN A 19 16.09 4.61 7.69
N GLN A 20 15.73 3.60 8.52
CA GLN A 20 14.96 2.42 8.11
C GLN A 20 13.70 2.76 7.29
N LEU A 21 12.92 3.72 7.76
CA LEU A 21 11.67 4.12 7.10
C LEU A 21 11.94 4.74 5.73
N ALA A 22 12.85 5.72 5.66
CA ALA A 22 13.17 6.41 4.40
C ALA A 22 13.76 5.44 3.37
N VAL A 23 14.64 4.54 3.79
CA VAL A 23 15.22 3.50 2.92
C VAL A 23 14.14 2.56 2.40
N SER A 24 13.27 2.06 3.28
CA SER A 24 12.20 1.15 2.88
C SER A 24 11.19 1.83 1.95
N VAL A 25 10.79 3.08 2.22
CA VAL A 25 9.88 3.83 1.33
C VAL A 25 10.54 4.09 -0.02
N GLY A 26 11.79 4.53 -0.05
CA GLY A 26 12.53 4.73 -1.31
C GLY A 26 12.65 3.45 -2.14
N LEU A 27 12.96 2.32 -1.49
CA LEU A 27 12.99 1.02 -2.14
C LEU A 27 11.60 0.58 -2.63
N ALA A 28 10.54 0.79 -1.84
CA ALA A 28 9.18 0.46 -2.24
C ALA A 28 8.79 1.19 -3.52
N TYR A 29 9.10 2.47 -3.62
CA TYR A 29 8.86 3.26 -4.81
C TYR A 29 9.71 2.77 -5.99
N ALA A 30 11.00 2.61 -5.81
CA ALA A 30 11.91 2.14 -6.87
C ALA A 30 11.50 0.76 -7.40
N LEU A 31 11.16 -0.19 -6.50
CA LEU A 31 10.75 -1.54 -6.85
C LEU A 31 9.35 -1.62 -7.49
N SER A 32 8.50 -0.63 -7.28
CA SER A 32 7.15 -0.59 -7.86
C SER A 32 7.09 0.25 -9.14
N TRP A 33 7.79 1.38 -9.18
CA TRP A 33 7.65 2.37 -10.24
C TRP A 33 8.44 2.03 -11.51
N TRP A 34 9.42 1.13 -11.47
CA TRP A 34 10.13 0.71 -12.67
C TRP A 34 9.19 0.14 -13.74
N ALA A 35 8.07 -0.49 -13.33
CA ALA A 35 7.05 -0.99 -14.25
C ALA A 35 6.41 0.14 -15.06
N TRP A 36 6.24 1.33 -14.46
CA TRP A 36 5.76 2.51 -15.19
C TRP A 36 6.79 3.02 -16.21
N ILE A 37 8.07 3.00 -15.87
CA ILE A 37 9.15 3.35 -16.81
C ILE A 37 9.12 2.38 -17.98
N TRP A 38 9.05 1.07 -17.71
CA TRP A 38 8.96 0.05 -18.75
C TRP A 38 7.73 0.25 -19.65
N TYR A 39 6.57 0.48 -19.06
CA TYR A 39 5.36 0.80 -19.80
C TYR A 39 5.54 2.00 -20.75
N ARG A 40 6.23 3.04 -20.32
CA ARG A 40 6.51 4.22 -21.17
C ARG A 40 7.45 3.90 -22.33
N LEU A 41 8.34 2.94 -22.18
CA LEU A 41 9.27 2.50 -23.21
C LEU A 41 8.64 1.48 -24.18
N ASP A 42 7.74 0.63 -23.68
CA ASP A 42 7.06 -0.43 -24.45
C ASP A 42 5.60 -0.59 -24.01
N PRO A 43 4.69 0.31 -24.46
CA PRO A 43 3.30 0.35 -24.00
C PRO A 43 2.47 -0.90 -24.32
N GLY A 44 2.90 -1.74 -25.28
CA GLY A 44 2.18 -2.96 -25.67
C GLY A 44 2.38 -4.17 -24.75
N ASN A 45 3.36 -4.13 -23.85
CA ASN A 45 3.80 -5.30 -23.06
C ASN A 45 3.63 -5.17 -21.55
N VAL A 46 3.00 -4.11 -21.04
CA VAL A 46 2.80 -3.91 -19.60
C VAL A 46 1.35 -3.58 -19.31
N ASP A 47 0.67 -4.47 -18.59
CA ASP A 47 -0.75 -4.32 -18.23
C ASP A 47 -0.99 -3.41 -17.02
N ALA A 48 0.05 -3.13 -16.23
CA ALA A 48 -0.07 -2.30 -15.03
C ALA A 48 1.16 -1.42 -14.81
N PRO A 49 0.96 -0.10 -14.58
CA PRO A 49 2.05 0.86 -14.42
C PRO A 49 2.74 0.81 -13.05
N ILE A 50 2.32 -0.06 -12.16
CA ILE A 50 2.88 -0.22 -10.82
C ILE A 50 2.84 -1.68 -10.38
N LEU A 51 3.91 -2.13 -9.70
CA LEU A 51 3.96 -3.45 -9.10
C LEU A 51 3.62 -3.39 -7.60
N PRO A 52 2.55 -4.04 -7.15
CA PRO A 52 2.13 -3.99 -5.74
C PRO A 52 3.09 -4.71 -4.77
N ILE A 53 4.01 -5.53 -5.27
CA ILE A 53 4.97 -6.29 -4.42
C ILE A 53 6.12 -5.43 -3.89
N GLY A 54 6.32 -4.21 -4.40
CA GLY A 54 7.44 -3.33 -3.99
C GLY A 54 7.53 -3.07 -2.50
N PRO A 55 6.44 -2.73 -1.78
CA PRO A 55 6.47 -2.50 -0.34
C PRO A 55 6.89 -3.73 0.47
N LEU A 56 6.42 -4.94 0.10
CA LEU A 56 6.87 -6.20 0.74
C LEU A 56 8.37 -6.40 0.54
N LEU A 57 8.85 -6.33 -0.70
CA LEU A 57 10.26 -6.53 -1.02
C LEU A 57 11.15 -5.50 -0.32
N ALA A 58 10.75 -4.24 -0.30
CA ALA A 58 11.47 -3.17 0.40
C ALA A 58 11.60 -3.44 1.91
N ALA A 59 10.52 -3.90 2.53
CA ALA A 59 10.54 -4.29 3.94
C ALA A 59 11.47 -5.49 4.19
N LEU A 60 11.38 -6.53 3.36
CA LEU A 60 12.23 -7.72 3.45
C LEU A 60 13.72 -7.38 3.29
N ILE A 61 14.07 -6.58 2.27
CA ILE A 61 15.45 -6.14 2.03
C ILE A 61 15.96 -5.31 3.22
N THR A 62 15.16 -4.35 3.69
CA THR A 62 15.54 -3.52 4.83
C THR A 62 15.74 -4.36 6.09
N LEU A 63 14.83 -5.28 6.38
CA LEU A 63 14.93 -6.19 7.54
C LEU A 63 16.12 -7.14 7.42
N ALA A 64 16.41 -7.66 6.22
CA ALA A 64 17.58 -8.50 5.98
C ALA A 64 18.88 -7.78 6.36
N VAL A 65 18.99 -6.50 5.99
CA VAL A 65 20.19 -5.69 6.29
C VAL A 65 20.32 -5.35 7.78
N ILE A 66 19.22 -5.07 8.47
CA ILE A 66 19.28 -4.55 9.86
C ILE A 66 19.21 -5.63 10.94
N GLY A 67 18.57 -6.77 10.67
CA GLY A 67 18.29 -7.79 11.67
C GLY A 67 18.29 -9.22 11.14
N GLY A 68 18.54 -9.40 9.82
CA GLY A 68 18.61 -10.71 9.18
C GLY A 68 17.31 -11.51 9.26
N TRP A 69 17.42 -12.83 9.16
CA TRP A 69 16.28 -13.74 9.16
C TRP A 69 15.37 -13.63 10.39
N PRO A 70 15.86 -13.43 11.63
CA PRO A 70 14.99 -13.26 12.79
C PRO A 70 14.00 -12.11 12.62
N ALA A 71 14.45 -10.94 12.14
CA ALA A 71 13.60 -9.78 11.92
C ALA A 71 12.56 -10.01 10.82
N ILE A 72 12.93 -10.69 9.73
CA ILE A 72 12.01 -11.10 8.67
C ILE A 72 10.94 -12.05 9.23
N ARG A 73 11.36 -13.09 9.94
CA ARG A 73 10.46 -14.08 10.53
C ARG A 73 9.44 -13.44 11.48
N ASP A 74 9.85 -12.47 12.28
CA ASP A 74 8.98 -11.79 13.23
C ASP A 74 7.91 -10.92 12.50
N MET A 75 8.26 -10.32 11.37
CA MET A 75 7.28 -9.66 10.51
C MET A 75 6.31 -10.66 9.88
N LEU A 76 6.84 -11.74 9.29
CA LEU A 76 6.01 -12.75 8.59
C LEU A 76 5.06 -13.50 9.54
N ARG A 77 5.46 -13.74 10.79
CA ARG A 77 4.60 -14.36 11.81
C ARG A 77 3.31 -13.57 12.05
N LYS A 78 3.34 -12.25 11.92
CA LYS A 78 2.15 -11.41 12.08
C LYS A 78 1.12 -11.65 10.99
N LEU A 79 1.54 -12.03 9.77
CA LEU A 79 0.64 -12.29 8.63
C LEU A 79 -0.21 -13.56 8.83
N VAL A 80 0.26 -14.49 9.64
CA VAL A 80 -0.44 -15.75 9.92
C VAL A 80 -1.18 -15.73 11.26
N HIS A 81 -1.31 -14.56 11.89
CA HIS A 81 -2.09 -14.40 13.12
C HIS A 81 -3.58 -14.21 12.79
N TRP A 82 -4.25 -15.31 12.50
CA TRP A 82 -5.66 -15.31 12.07
C TRP A 82 -6.66 -15.56 13.22
N ARG A 83 -6.20 -16.01 14.40
CA ARG A 83 -7.07 -16.29 15.54
C ARG A 83 -7.46 -15.02 16.27
N VAL A 84 -8.36 -14.26 15.67
CA VAL A 84 -8.94 -13.05 16.24
C VAL A 84 -10.45 -13.27 16.51
N GLY A 85 -11.06 -12.46 17.36
CA GLY A 85 -12.49 -12.56 17.63
C GLY A 85 -13.33 -12.35 16.38
N TRP A 86 -14.46 -13.08 16.24
CA TRP A 86 -15.35 -13.04 15.08
C TRP A 86 -15.85 -11.61 14.73
N LYS A 87 -15.92 -10.72 15.71
CA LYS A 87 -16.30 -9.31 15.52
C LYS A 87 -15.39 -8.58 14.55
N TRP A 88 -14.10 -8.91 14.54
CA TRP A 88 -13.12 -8.31 13.63
C TRP A 88 -13.34 -8.76 12.20
N TYR A 89 -13.67 -10.05 12.00
CA TYR A 89 -14.05 -10.55 10.69
C TYR A 89 -15.31 -9.87 10.16
N ALA A 90 -16.34 -9.76 11.00
CA ALA A 90 -17.57 -9.07 10.65
C ALA A 90 -17.30 -7.60 10.28
N LEU A 91 -16.49 -6.91 11.07
CA LEU A 91 -16.13 -5.50 10.83
C LEU A 91 -15.39 -5.34 9.49
N VAL A 92 -14.36 -6.15 9.22
CA VAL A 92 -13.59 -6.08 7.97
C VAL A 92 -14.44 -6.37 6.74
N LEU A 93 -15.43 -7.22 6.84
CA LEU A 93 -16.35 -7.53 5.74
C LEU A 93 -17.44 -6.46 5.56
N LEU A 94 -18.02 -5.98 6.65
CA LEU A 94 -19.18 -5.08 6.59
C LEU A 94 -18.80 -3.61 6.43
N LEU A 95 -17.66 -3.18 6.99
CA LEU A 95 -17.25 -1.77 6.93
C LEU A 95 -17.02 -1.27 5.50
N PRO A 96 -16.29 -1.96 4.62
CA PRO A 96 -16.15 -1.52 3.24
C PRO A 96 -17.49 -1.45 2.50
N ALA A 97 -18.37 -2.43 2.72
CA ALA A 97 -19.70 -2.43 2.13
C ALA A 97 -20.54 -1.24 2.62
N ALA A 98 -20.54 -0.97 3.91
CA ALA A 98 -21.26 0.16 4.52
C ALA A 98 -20.74 1.51 3.97
N LEU A 99 -19.41 1.68 3.89
CA LEU A 99 -18.80 2.89 3.34
C LEU A 99 -19.15 3.07 1.85
N THR A 100 -19.10 2.01 1.05
CA THR A 100 -19.46 2.06 -0.37
C THR A 100 -20.92 2.40 -0.58
N LEU A 101 -21.84 1.75 0.17
CA LEU A 101 -23.27 2.06 0.10
C LEU A 101 -23.59 3.48 0.54
N THR A 102 -22.92 3.96 1.58
CA THR A 102 -23.06 5.34 2.06
C THR A 102 -22.59 6.34 1.00
N ALA A 103 -21.40 6.11 0.43
CA ALA A 103 -20.88 6.95 -0.65
C ALA A 103 -21.81 6.95 -1.86
N PHE A 104 -22.34 5.79 -2.25
CA PHE A 104 -23.32 5.67 -3.32
C PHE A 104 -24.61 6.45 -3.04
N ALA A 105 -25.16 6.32 -1.83
CA ALA A 105 -26.35 7.04 -1.41
C ALA A 105 -26.14 8.57 -1.44
N ILE A 106 -25.01 9.04 -0.92
CA ILE A 106 -24.63 10.47 -0.96
C ILE A 106 -24.53 10.95 -2.42
N ASN A 107 -23.88 10.21 -3.32
CA ASN A 107 -23.79 10.58 -4.72
C ASN A 107 -25.17 10.72 -5.39
N LEU A 108 -26.10 9.80 -5.11
CA LEU A 108 -27.46 9.90 -5.61
C LEU A 108 -28.20 11.14 -5.07
N LEU A 109 -28.03 11.45 -3.79
CA LEU A 109 -28.63 12.65 -3.16
C LEU A 109 -28.06 13.95 -3.75
N LEU A 110 -26.80 13.94 -4.19
CA LEU A 110 -26.14 15.06 -4.86
C LEU A 110 -26.48 15.14 -6.37
N GLY A 111 -27.40 14.30 -6.86
CA GLY A 111 -27.87 14.34 -8.25
C GLY A 111 -26.99 13.60 -9.25
N ALA A 112 -26.10 12.73 -8.81
CA ALA A 112 -25.34 11.88 -9.71
C ALA A 112 -26.28 10.96 -10.51
N GLN A 113 -26.08 10.90 -11.83
CA GLN A 113 -26.87 10.02 -12.70
C GLN A 113 -26.47 8.56 -12.43
N ARG A 114 -27.48 7.68 -12.41
CA ARG A 114 -27.24 6.24 -12.37
C ARG A 114 -26.60 5.80 -13.68
N VAL A 115 -25.43 5.19 -13.61
CA VAL A 115 -24.84 4.53 -14.77
C VAL A 115 -25.65 3.28 -15.06
N ALA A 116 -26.33 3.25 -16.22
CA ALA A 116 -27.02 2.07 -16.70
C ALA A 116 -25.98 1.03 -17.19
N GLY A 117 -26.26 -0.27 -17.00
CA GLY A 117 -25.42 -1.32 -17.58
C GLY A 117 -24.21 -1.74 -16.74
N ILE A 118 -24.23 -1.53 -15.42
CA ILE A 118 -23.21 -2.12 -14.55
C ILE A 118 -23.40 -3.64 -14.58
N GLU A 119 -22.48 -4.33 -15.23
CA GLU A 119 -22.40 -5.79 -15.17
C GLU A 119 -21.88 -6.20 -13.80
N VAL A 120 -22.72 -6.93 -13.05
CA VAL A 120 -22.29 -7.54 -11.78
C VAL A 120 -21.51 -8.81 -12.14
N PRO A 121 -20.23 -8.93 -11.72
CA PRO A 121 -19.47 -10.14 -11.98
C PRO A 121 -20.17 -11.37 -11.39
N ASP A 122 -20.05 -12.50 -12.07
CA ASP A 122 -20.51 -13.79 -11.51
C ASP A 122 -19.64 -14.21 -10.30
N ALA A 123 -20.11 -15.23 -9.56
CA ALA A 123 -19.44 -15.69 -8.36
C ALA A 123 -18.00 -16.18 -8.62
N GLY A 124 -17.74 -16.79 -9.77
CA GLY A 124 -16.40 -17.24 -10.16
C GLY A 124 -15.46 -16.06 -10.41
N GLN A 125 -15.92 -15.06 -11.16
CA GLN A 125 -15.18 -13.82 -11.40
C GLN A 125 -14.91 -13.07 -10.10
N MET A 126 -15.90 -13.00 -9.19
CA MET A 126 -15.71 -12.38 -7.88
C MET A 126 -14.66 -13.12 -7.05
N ALA A 127 -14.69 -14.45 -7.02
CA ALA A 127 -13.71 -15.28 -6.32
C ALA A 127 -12.27 -15.06 -6.86
N VAL A 128 -12.11 -15.04 -8.19
CA VAL A 128 -10.81 -14.77 -8.83
C VAL A 128 -10.31 -13.36 -8.51
N ARG A 129 -11.16 -12.37 -8.61
CA ARG A 129 -10.80 -10.97 -8.26
C ARG A 129 -10.42 -10.85 -6.78
N PHE A 130 -11.17 -11.48 -5.89
CA PHE A 130 -10.86 -11.50 -4.46
C PHE A 130 -9.51 -12.16 -4.20
N ALA A 131 -9.26 -13.34 -4.79
CA ALA A 131 -7.98 -14.03 -4.65
C ALA A 131 -6.82 -13.17 -5.18
N PHE A 132 -6.99 -12.52 -6.33
CA PHE A 132 -5.99 -11.62 -6.89
C PHE A 132 -5.71 -10.44 -5.96
N ILE A 133 -6.76 -9.74 -5.49
CA ILE A 133 -6.60 -8.59 -4.58
C ILE A 133 -5.93 -9.04 -3.27
N PHE A 134 -6.36 -10.14 -2.70
CA PHE A 134 -5.83 -10.64 -1.43
C PHE A 134 -4.37 -11.10 -1.56
N LEU A 135 -4.06 -11.96 -2.55
CA LEU A 135 -2.74 -12.57 -2.69
C LEU A 135 -1.73 -11.63 -3.33
N TRP A 136 -2.13 -10.84 -4.31
CA TRP A 136 -1.20 -9.99 -5.06
C TRP A 136 -1.09 -8.58 -4.49
N ILE A 137 -2.22 -7.93 -4.26
CA ILE A 137 -2.24 -6.56 -3.71
C ILE A 137 -2.03 -6.60 -2.19
N GLY A 138 -2.88 -7.32 -1.46
CA GLY A 138 -2.84 -7.35 0.00
C GLY A 138 -1.50 -7.84 0.55
N LEU A 139 -1.04 -9.01 0.12
CA LEU A 139 0.27 -9.53 0.58
C LEU A 139 1.47 -8.77 -0.01
N GLY A 140 1.30 -8.11 -1.16
CA GLY A 140 2.35 -7.27 -1.74
C GLY A 140 2.54 -5.94 -1.00
N GLU A 141 1.48 -5.38 -0.44
CA GLU A 141 1.49 -4.04 0.14
C GLU A 141 1.47 -4.05 1.68
N GLU A 142 0.53 -4.79 2.30
CA GLU A 142 0.28 -4.72 3.74
C GLU A 142 1.48 -5.07 4.63
N PRO A 143 2.32 -6.08 4.31
CA PRO A 143 3.50 -6.35 5.12
C PRO A 143 4.49 -5.18 5.12
N GLY A 144 4.62 -4.47 4.00
CA GLY A 144 5.46 -3.29 3.88
C GLY A 144 4.89 -2.09 4.63
N TRP A 145 3.63 -1.77 4.38
CA TRP A 145 3.01 -0.58 4.98
C TRP A 145 2.63 -0.78 6.44
N ARG A 146 1.91 -1.85 6.79
CA ARG A 146 1.40 -2.10 8.17
C ARG A 146 2.34 -2.98 8.99
N GLY A 147 3.02 -3.93 8.35
CA GLY A 147 3.98 -4.80 9.05
C GLY A 147 5.31 -4.11 9.37
N PHE A 148 5.78 -3.19 8.49
CA PHE A 148 7.08 -2.54 8.63
C PHE A 148 7.00 -1.04 8.93
N ALA A 149 6.32 -0.25 8.08
CA ALA A 149 6.37 1.22 8.15
C ALA A 149 5.55 1.77 9.33
N LEU A 150 4.31 1.30 9.51
CA LEU A 150 3.40 1.79 10.57
C LEU A 150 3.98 1.66 11.98
N PRO A 151 4.52 0.50 12.43
CA PRO A 151 5.12 0.40 13.77
C PRO A 151 6.28 1.37 13.99
N ARG A 152 7.07 1.66 12.93
CA ARG A 152 8.19 2.60 13.00
C ARG A 152 7.75 4.06 13.07
N LEU A 153 6.65 4.40 12.43
CA LEU A 153 6.01 5.70 12.59
C LEU A 153 5.43 5.85 13.98
N GLN A 154 4.72 4.85 14.49
CA GLN A 154 4.12 4.88 15.82
C GLN A 154 5.15 4.85 16.96
N SER A 155 6.38 4.41 16.72
CA SER A 155 7.46 4.56 17.70
C SER A 155 7.93 6.02 17.89
N ARG A 156 7.52 6.94 16.98
CA ARG A 156 7.92 8.36 16.99
C ARG A 156 6.75 9.32 17.08
N PHE A 157 5.58 8.90 16.66
CA PHE A 157 4.38 9.72 16.54
C PHE A 157 3.17 8.98 17.13
N ASN A 158 2.14 9.72 17.52
CA ASN A 158 0.86 9.12 17.86
C ASN A 158 0.19 8.45 16.65
N ALA A 159 -0.83 7.65 16.88
CA ALA A 159 -1.51 6.88 15.84
C ALA A 159 -2.06 7.75 14.70
N GLU A 160 -2.65 8.91 15.05
CA GLU A 160 -3.21 9.84 14.08
C GLU A 160 -2.12 10.39 13.13
N LYS A 161 -1.06 10.98 13.69
CA LYS A 161 0.05 11.53 12.89
C LYS A 161 0.76 10.45 12.08
N ALA A 162 0.94 9.25 12.65
CA ALA A 162 1.49 8.11 11.92
C ALA A 162 0.61 7.71 10.74
N SER A 163 -0.72 7.75 10.89
CA SER A 163 -1.68 7.47 9.82
C SER A 163 -1.61 8.50 8.70
N TRP A 164 -1.55 9.79 9.04
CA TRP A 164 -1.41 10.86 8.05
C TRP A 164 -0.12 10.71 7.24
N ILE A 165 1.02 10.52 7.90
CA ILE A 165 2.31 10.36 7.23
C ILE A 165 2.29 9.12 6.33
N LEU A 166 1.84 7.97 6.86
CA LEU A 166 1.78 6.74 6.09
C LEU A 166 0.81 6.83 4.92
N GLY A 167 -0.36 7.42 5.14
CA GLY A 167 -1.38 7.61 4.11
C GLY A 167 -0.90 8.50 2.97
N LEU A 168 -0.18 9.58 3.28
CA LEU A 168 0.44 10.44 2.28
C LEU A 168 1.52 9.69 1.48
N LEU A 169 2.41 8.98 2.15
CA LEU A 169 3.43 8.16 1.48
C LEU A 169 2.78 7.10 0.59
N TRP A 170 1.77 6.40 1.07
CA TRP A 170 1.07 5.39 0.29
C TRP A 170 0.26 6.00 -0.86
N GLY A 171 -0.34 7.16 -0.66
CA GLY A 171 -1.03 7.94 -1.71
C GLY A 171 -0.08 8.33 -2.85
N VAL A 172 1.07 8.92 -2.53
CA VAL A 172 2.11 9.27 -3.51
C VAL A 172 2.63 8.04 -4.24
N TRP A 173 2.74 6.90 -3.57
CA TRP A 173 3.13 5.64 -4.20
C TRP A 173 2.21 5.23 -5.36
N HIS A 174 0.92 5.59 -5.32
CA HIS A 174 -0.04 5.33 -6.40
C HIS A 174 0.03 6.32 -7.57
N PHE A 175 0.83 7.38 -7.52
CA PHE A 175 0.83 8.42 -8.56
C PHE A 175 1.07 7.90 -9.97
N PRO A 176 1.99 6.98 -10.25
CA PRO A 176 2.14 6.44 -11.61
C PRO A 176 0.86 5.78 -12.13
N PHE A 177 0.13 5.06 -11.27
CA PHE A 177 -1.15 4.45 -11.60
C PHE A 177 -2.22 5.50 -11.94
N ILE A 178 -2.35 6.55 -11.13
CA ILE A 178 -3.33 7.61 -11.34
C ILE A 178 -3.02 8.38 -12.63
N ILE A 179 -1.75 8.75 -12.82
CA ILE A 179 -1.30 9.48 -14.02
C ILE A 179 -1.60 8.65 -15.26
N TYR A 180 -1.32 7.36 -15.24
CA TYR A 180 -1.58 6.45 -16.35
C TYR A 180 -3.04 6.47 -16.79
N TYR A 181 -3.98 6.28 -15.86
CA TYR A 181 -5.40 6.21 -16.17
C TYR A 181 -6.06 7.55 -16.46
N ASN A 182 -5.45 8.67 -16.06
CA ASN A 182 -6.01 10.01 -16.24
C ASN A 182 -5.25 10.87 -17.25
N LEU A 183 -4.22 10.35 -17.91
CA LEU A 183 -3.39 11.14 -18.82
C LEU A 183 -4.19 11.74 -19.97
N ALA A 184 -5.12 10.98 -20.54
CA ALA A 184 -5.98 11.41 -21.64
C ALA A 184 -7.12 12.36 -21.21
N ALA A 185 -7.46 12.40 -19.92
CA ALA A 185 -8.54 13.23 -19.40
C ALA A 185 -8.15 14.71 -19.22
N GLY A 186 -6.85 15.02 -19.30
CA GLY A 186 -6.31 16.36 -19.11
C GLY A 186 -5.85 16.66 -17.67
N LEU A 187 -5.22 17.83 -17.51
CA LEU A 187 -4.52 18.18 -16.27
C LEU A 187 -5.45 18.33 -15.06
N ALA A 188 -6.58 19.01 -15.22
CA ALA A 188 -7.48 19.28 -14.10
C ALA A 188 -8.12 17.99 -13.52
N PRO A 189 -8.71 17.08 -14.33
CA PRO A 189 -9.18 15.79 -13.84
C PRO A 189 -8.07 14.93 -13.23
N MET A 190 -6.86 14.96 -13.79
CA MET A 190 -5.71 14.24 -13.24
C MET A 190 -5.34 14.74 -11.83
N ILE A 191 -5.24 16.05 -11.64
CA ILE A 191 -4.96 16.64 -10.32
C ILE A 191 -6.09 16.29 -9.33
N ALA A 192 -7.34 16.41 -9.73
CA ALA A 192 -8.47 16.04 -8.90
C ALA A 192 -8.42 14.57 -8.46
N SER A 193 -8.04 13.66 -9.38
CA SER A 193 -7.85 12.24 -9.09
C SER A 193 -6.67 11.99 -8.14
N LEU A 194 -5.53 12.68 -8.32
CA LEU A 194 -4.36 12.59 -7.43
C LEU A 194 -4.71 13.02 -6.00
N VAL A 195 -5.38 14.16 -5.87
CA VAL A 195 -5.80 14.69 -4.56
C VAL A 195 -6.87 13.79 -3.94
N GLY A 196 -7.92 13.47 -4.68
CA GLY A 196 -9.04 12.67 -4.20
C GLY A 196 -8.62 11.28 -3.73
N LEU A 197 -7.82 10.56 -4.53
CA LEU A 197 -7.32 9.24 -4.13
C LEU A 197 -6.39 9.35 -2.92
N THR A 198 -5.48 10.33 -2.89
CA THR A 198 -4.57 10.50 -1.75
C THR A 198 -5.33 10.75 -0.45
N LEU A 199 -6.35 11.60 -0.46
CA LEU A 199 -7.20 11.83 0.70
C LEU A 199 -7.99 10.57 1.10
N GLY A 200 -8.52 9.83 0.13
CA GLY A 200 -9.18 8.54 0.36
C GLY A 200 -8.23 7.51 1.01
N ILE A 201 -6.99 7.43 0.52
CA ILE A 201 -5.95 6.55 1.08
C ILE A 201 -5.56 6.98 2.50
N VAL A 202 -5.47 8.27 2.79
CA VAL A 202 -5.25 8.77 4.16
C VAL A 202 -6.39 8.35 5.08
N GLY A 203 -7.64 8.56 4.66
CA GLY A 203 -8.82 8.10 5.42
C GLY A 203 -8.81 6.59 5.67
N TRP A 204 -8.51 5.80 4.64
CA TRP A 204 -8.38 4.35 4.75
C TRP A 204 -7.22 3.94 5.67
N THR A 205 -6.10 4.67 5.64
CA THR A 205 -4.95 4.42 6.52
C THR A 205 -5.30 4.67 7.99
N ILE A 206 -6.11 5.68 8.29
CA ILE A 206 -6.61 5.94 9.66
C ILE A 206 -7.42 4.75 10.15
N VAL A 207 -8.36 4.24 9.34
CA VAL A 207 -9.16 3.05 9.68
C VAL A 207 -8.26 1.83 9.88
N ASN A 208 -7.31 1.57 8.99
CA ASN A 208 -6.39 0.45 9.11
C ASN A 208 -5.46 0.58 10.33
N THR A 209 -5.03 1.79 10.67
CA THR A 209 -4.23 2.01 11.89
C THR A 209 -5.05 1.75 13.14
N TRP A 210 -6.31 2.15 13.14
CA TRP A 210 -7.22 1.83 14.24
C TRP A 210 -7.42 0.31 14.37
N LEU A 211 -7.67 -0.41 13.26
CA LEU A 211 -7.75 -1.87 13.26
C LEU A 211 -6.46 -2.53 13.75
N TYR A 212 -5.31 -2.03 13.34
CA TYR A 212 -4.00 -2.56 13.72
C TYR A 212 -3.74 -2.43 15.23
N ASN A 213 -4.27 -1.39 15.86
CA ASN A 213 -4.04 -1.08 17.28
C ASN A 213 -5.05 -1.73 18.25
N ASN A 214 -6.12 -2.37 17.75
CA ASN A 214 -7.18 -2.98 18.56
C ASN A 214 -7.34 -4.47 18.28
#